data_f7dbfe9aa1c74677b6565d025e22cff3
#
_entry.id   f7dbfe9aa1c74677b6565d025e22cff3
#
_cell.length_a   1.000
_cell.length_b   1.000
_cell.length_c   1.000
_cell.angle_alpha   90.00
_cell.angle_beta   90.00
_cell.angle_gamma   90.00
#
_symmetry.space_group_name_H-M   'P 1'
#
loop_
_entity.id
_entity.type
_entity.pdbx_description
1 polymer ?
#
loop_
_entity_poly.entity_id
_entity_poly.type
_entity_poly.pdbx_seq_one_letter_code
_entity_poly.pdbx_strand_id
1 'polypeptide(L)'
;MMEQYTVTGMSCAACSSRVEKAVSKVPGVTSCSVSLLTNSMGVEGTATSVQIIEAVENAGYGASLKGAANEKTGSAAGNNDDFLKDRDTPVLKRRLIASLCFLIPLMYLSMGHMMWNWPLPGFLNNNHVGMGLAQLLFTVIIMVINQRFFISGFTSLIHRAPNMDTLVAMGATAAFSYSTYALFAMTAAQTAGNNKLVMSYMHEFYFESAAMILTLITLGKTLEAYSKGKTTDALKSLMNLAPKMATVVRNGQEQIISAEQVIKSVSICEICGKTKKPQKSFEI
;
A
#
# COMPACT_ATOMS: atom_id res chain seq x y z
N MET A 1 -16.36 -16.91 18.70
CA MET A 1 -15.16 -17.43 18.00
C MET A 1 -14.45 -16.24 17.37
N MET A 2 -13.12 -16.24 17.39
CA MET A 2 -12.33 -15.19 16.72
C MET A 2 -12.10 -15.59 15.27
N GLU A 3 -12.70 -14.87 14.33
CA GLU A 3 -12.46 -15.06 12.89
C GLU A 3 -11.42 -14.08 12.39
N GLN A 4 -10.56 -14.54 11.48
CA GLN A 4 -9.52 -13.72 10.88
C GLN A 4 -9.80 -13.46 9.41
N TYR A 5 -9.64 -12.20 9.00
CA TYR A 5 -9.82 -11.74 7.63
C TYR A 5 -8.55 -11.07 7.11
N THR A 6 -8.31 -11.20 5.82
CA THR A 6 -7.33 -10.40 5.10
C THR A 6 -8.04 -9.19 4.53
N VAL A 7 -7.55 -7.98 4.82
CA VAL A 7 -8.13 -6.72 4.33
C VAL A 7 -7.18 -6.08 3.33
N THR A 8 -7.70 -5.74 2.16
CA THR A 8 -6.91 -5.11 1.08
C THR A 8 -7.33 -3.67 0.86
N GLY A 9 -6.41 -2.83 0.37
CA GLY A 9 -6.68 -1.41 0.10
C GLY A 9 -6.37 -0.47 1.26
N MET A 10 -5.99 -0.96 2.44
CA MET A 10 -5.57 -0.12 3.56
C MET A 10 -4.17 0.43 3.30
N SER A 11 -4.03 1.77 3.25
CA SER A 11 -2.75 2.44 3.00
C SER A 11 -2.28 3.32 4.15
N CYS A 12 -3.12 3.54 5.18
CA CYS A 12 -2.81 4.43 6.29
C CYS A 12 -3.60 4.07 7.56
N ALA A 13 -3.17 4.60 8.72
CA ALA A 13 -3.85 4.38 9.99
C ALA A 13 -5.32 4.84 10.00
N ALA A 14 -5.66 5.91 9.27
CA ALA A 14 -7.04 6.34 9.12
C ALA A 14 -7.90 5.31 8.38
N CYS A 15 -7.30 4.56 7.44
CA CYS A 15 -7.97 3.48 6.72
C CYS A 15 -8.31 2.32 7.67
N SER A 16 -7.36 1.88 8.51
CA SER A 16 -7.59 0.81 9.48
C SER A 16 -8.64 1.19 10.51
N SER A 17 -8.59 2.41 11.06
CA SER A 17 -9.63 2.91 11.99
C SER A 17 -11.02 3.00 11.35
N ARG A 18 -11.09 3.27 10.03
CA ARG A 18 -12.35 3.30 9.31
C ARG A 18 -12.95 1.90 9.15
N VAL A 19 -12.14 0.93 8.75
CA VAL A 19 -12.55 -0.49 8.66
C VAL A 19 -13.03 -0.98 10.02
N GLU A 20 -12.26 -0.71 11.09
CA GLU A 20 -12.62 -1.08 12.45
C GLU A 20 -13.97 -0.48 12.87
N LYS A 21 -14.20 0.83 12.62
CA LYS A 21 -15.47 1.49 12.89
C LYS A 21 -16.64 0.95 12.05
N ALA A 22 -16.40 0.55 10.80
CA ALA A 22 -17.44 0.00 9.94
C ALA A 22 -17.87 -1.39 10.43
N VAL A 23 -16.92 -2.25 10.76
CA VAL A 23 -17.18 -3.61 11.24
C VAL A 23 -17.76 -3.61 12.66
N SER A 24 -17.32 -2.71 13.54
CA SER A 24 -17.87 -2.58 14.90
C SER A 24 -19.35 -2.16 14.94
N LYS A 25 -19.89 -1.64 13.83
CA LYS A 25 -21.32 -1.29 13.70
C LYS A 25 -22.19 -2.46 13.24
N VAL A 26 -21.58 -3.58 12.81
CA VAL A 26 -22.32 -4.75 12.35
C VAL A 26 -22.98 -5.43 13.55
N PRO A 27 -24.30 -5.69 13.52
CA PRO A 27 -24.99 -6.40 14.60
C PRO A 27 -24.34 -7.77 14.86
N GLY A 28 -24.04 -8.05 16.13
CA GLY A 28 -23.40 -9.32 16.53
C GLY A 28 -21.88 -9.28 16.61
N VAL A 29 -21.21 -8.19 16.26
CA VAL A 29 -19.77 -7.99 16.47
C VAL A 29 -19.56 -7.49 17.91
N THR A 30 -18.75 -8.21 18.67
CA THR A 30 -18.39 -7.86 20.06
C THR A 30 -17.07 -7.10 20.12
N SER A 31 -16.08 -7.52 19.32
CA SER A 31 -14.81 -6.81 19.19
C SER A 31 -14.25 -6.93 17.77
N CYS A 32 -13.56 -5.90 17.33
CA CYS A 32 -12.87 -5.87 16.06
C CYS A 32 -11.49 -5.21 16.24
N SER A 33 -10.44 -5.86 15.75
CA SER A 33 -9.08 -5.34 15.77
C SER A 33 -8.47 -5.44 14.38
N VAL A 34 -7.98 -4.31 13.87
CA VAL A 34 -7.41 -4.21 12.53
C VAL A 34 -5.91 -3.92 12.59
N SER A 35 -5.10 -4.77 11.97
CA SER A 35 -3.66 -4.58 11.86
C SER A 35 -3.27 -4.10 10.47
N LEU A 36 -2.75 -2.86 10.41
CA LEU A 36 -2.20 -2.29 9.18
C LEU A 36 -0.88 -2.96 8.78
N LEU A 37 -0.13 -3.51 9.74
CA LEU A 37 1.17 -4.14 9.50
C LEU A 37 1.01 -5.44 8.72
N THR A 38 0.02 -6.25 9.11
CA THR A 38 -0.25 -7.58 8.54
C THR A 38 -1.38 -7.56 7.54
N ASN A 39 -2.01 -6.40 7.28
CA ASN A 39 -3.22 -6.26 6.47
C ASN A 39 -4.30 -7.27 6.87
N SER A 40 -4.44 -7.51 8.17
CA SER A 40 -5.39 -8.47 8.73
C SER A 40 -6.34 -7.83 9.72
N MET A 41 -7.50 -8.45 9.89
CA MET A 41 -8.52 -8.05 10.83
C MET A 41 -8.98 -9.28 11.61
N GLY A 42 -9.04 -9.17 12.94
CA GLY A 42 -9.65 -10.14 13.83
C GLY A 42 -11.00 -9.64 14.29
N VAL A 43 -12.03 -10.45 14.16
CA VAL A 43 -13.40 -10.13 14.59
C VAL A 43 -13.90 -11.18 15.56
N GLU A 44 -14.45 -10.74 16.68
CA GLU A 44 -15.12 -11.59 17.66
C GLU A 44 -16.60 -11.27 17.66
N GLY A 45 -17.44 -12.28 17.64
CA GLY A 45 -18.88 -12.09 17.69
C GLY A 45 -19.67 -13.26 17.09
N THR A 46 -20.95 -13.00 16.81
CA THR A 46 -21.90 -13.93 16.20
C THR A 46 -22.30 -13.49 14.78
N ALA A 47 -21.76 -12.37 14.29
CA ALA A 47 -22.02 -11.88 12.93
C ALA A 47 -21.48 -12.89 11.89
N THR A 48 -22.17 -12.98 10.76
CA THR A 48 -21.74 -13.87 9.68
C THR A 48 -20.58 -13.26 8.88
N SER A 49 -19.68 -14.10 8.35
CA SER A 49 -18.54 -13.63 7.54
C SER A 49 -18.97 -12.81 6.33
N VAL A 50 -20.15 -13.09 5.76
CA VAL A 50 -20.72 -12.31 4.63
C VAL A 50 -21.03 -10.87 5.05
N GLN A 51 -21.68 -10.69 6.20
CA GLN A 51 -22.01 -9.36 6.73
C GLN A 51 -20.76 -8.52 7.04
N ILE A 52 -19.73 -9.18 7.56
CA ILE A 52 -18.44 -8.55 7.87
C ILE A 52 -17.74 -8.11 6.59
N ILE A 53 -17.68 -8.98 5.56
CA ILE A 53 -17.09 -8.66 4.26
C ILE A 53 -17.84 -7.50 3.60
N GLU A 54 -19.17 -7.56 3.57
CA GLU A 54 -20.02 -6.50 3.01
C GLU A 54 -19.80 -5.15 3.70
N ALA A 55 -19.65 -5.14 5.03
CA ALA A 55 -19.38 -3.90 5.78
C ALA A 55 -18.01 -3.30 5.43
N VAL A 56 -17.00 -4.13 5.16
CA VAL A 56 -15.66 -3.69 4.74
C VAL A 56 -15.71 -3.17 3.29
N GLU A 57 -16.44 -3.85 2.40
CA GLU A 57 -16.61 -3.44 1.00
C GLU A 57 -17.39 -2.12 0.90
N ASN A 58 -18.44 -1.95 1.69
CA ASN A 58 -19.19 -0.69 1.79
C ASN A 58 -18.34 0.46 2.35
N ALA A 59 -17.32 0.15 3.15
CA ALA A 59 -16.33 1.15 3.59
C ALA A 59 -15.27 1.49 2.52
N GLY A 60 -15.28 0.80 1.37
CA GLY A 60 -14.38 1.03 0.24
C GLY A 60 -13.10 0.21 0.26
N TYR A 61 -13.07 -0.90 1.00
CA TYR A 61 -11.92 -1.80 1.14
C TYR A 61 -12.32 -3.23 0.74
N GLY A 62 -11.34 -4.04 0.34
CA GLY A 62 -11.61 -5.46 0.08
C GLY A 62 -11.37 -6.29 1.33
N ALA A 63 -12.22 -7.32 1.56
CA ALA A 63 -12.01 -8.30 2.63
C ALA A 63 -12.19 -9.72 2.13
N SER A 64 -11.44 -10.65 2.69
CA SER A 64 -11.56 -12.08 2.46
C SER A 64 -11.31 -12.87 3.74
N LEU A 65 -12.07 -13.94 3.96
CA LEU A 65 -11.88 -14.81 5.11
C LEU A 65 -10.52 -15.51 5.01
N LYS A 66 -9.76 -15.47 6.07
CA LYS A 66 -8.45 -16.14 6.13
C LYS A 66 -8.66 -17.65 6.20
N GLY A 67 -8.34 -18.35 5.12
CA GLY A 67 -8.56 -19.81 4.98
C GLY A 67 -9.46 -20.21 3.82
N ALA A 68 -10.32 -19.32 3.30
CA ALA A 68 -11.21 -19.64 2.18
C ALA A 68 -10.57 -19.51 0.79
N ALA A 69 -9.38 -18.91 0.69
CA ALA A 69 -8.72 -18.64 -0.60
C ALA A 69 -7.95 -19.83 -1.20
N ASN A 70 -8.02 -21.04 -0.60
CA ASN A 70 -7.15 -22.17 -0.99
C ASN A 70 -7.88 -23.35 -1.68
N GLU A 71 -9.12 -23.17 -2.15
CA GLU A 71 -9.80 -24.28 -2.85
C GLU A 71 -9.58 -24.33 -4.37
N LYS A 72 -8.83 -23.42 -4.98
CA LYS A 72 -8.64 -23.40 -6.46
C LYS A 72 -7.23 -23.69 -6.98
N THR A 73 -6.26 -23.93 -6.14
CA THR A 73 -4.96 -24.48 -6.59
C THR A 73 -4.41 -25.42 -5.53
N GLY A 74 -4.51 -26.71 -5.83
CA GLY A 74 -3.98 -27.76 -4.98
C GLY A 74 -2.47 -27.62 -4.78
N SER A 75 -2.06 -27.64 -3.54
CA SER A 75 -0.90 -28.32 -3.01
C SER A 75 -0.45 -27.75 -1.66
N ALA A 76 -0.32 -28.63 -0.68
CA ALA A 76 0.56 -28.60 0.50
C ALA A 76 0.36 -27.49 1.54
N ALA A 77 0.14 -27.93 2.77
CA ALA A 77 0.45 -27.32 4.08
C ALA A 77 1.13 -25.93 3.98
N GLY A 78 0.32 -24.88 3.94
CA GLY A 78 0.83 -23.49 3.92
C GLY A 78 1.35 -23.13 5.30
N ASN A 79 2.66 -23.12 5.46
CA ASN A 79 3.36 -22.56 6.60
C ASN A 79 2.88 -21.13 6.86
N ASN A 80 2.69 -20.77 8.13
CA ASN A 80 2.45 -19.40 8.61
C ASN A 80 3.51 -18.38 8.14
N ASP A 81 4.61 -18.83 7.56
CA ASP A 81 5.68 -18.05 6.98
C ASP A 81 5.31 -17.25 5.71
N ASP A 82 4.28 -17.67 4.96
CA ASP A 82 3.95 -17.00 3.69
C ASP A 82 3.15 -15.68 3.89
N PHE A 83 2.54 -15.49 5.08
CA PHE A 83 1.82 -14.25 5.44
C PHE A 83 2.73 -13.06 5.75
N LEU A 84 3.95 -13.35 6.18
CA LEU A 84 4.93 -12.33 6.56
C LEU A 84 5.94 -12.06 5.42
N LYS A 85 5.70 -12.62 4.23
CA LYS A 85 6.58 -12.41 3.08
C LYS A 85 6.28 -11.06 2.44
N ASP A 86 7.28 -10.21 2.41
CA ASP A 86 7.21 -8.90 1.77
C ASP A 86 7.10 -9.06 0.24
N ARG A 87 5.88 -8.96 -0.28
CA ARG A 87 5.58 -9.01 -1.72
C ARG A 87 5.44 -7.61 -2.33
N ASP A 88 5.24 -6.59 -1.52
CA ASP A 88 4.95 -5.23 -1.99
C ASP A 88 6.22 -4.44 -2.30
N THR A 89 7.26 -4.57 -1.49
CA THR A 89 8.52 -3.82 -1.67
C THR A 89 9.17 -4.02 -3.05
N PRO A 90 9.33 -5.24 -3.62
CA PRO A 90 9.98 -5.40 -4.92
C PRO A 90 9.16 -4.77 -6.06
N VAL A 91 7.83 -4.81 -5.98
CA VAL A 91 6.94 -4.21 -6.99
C VAL A 91 7.01 -2.69 -6.93
N LEU A 92 6.97 -2.10 -5.73
CA LEU A 92 7.08 -0.66 -5.52
C LEU A 92 8.45 -0.14 -5.96
N LYS A 93 9.54 -0.85 -5.62
CA LYS A 93 10.89 -0.51 -6.04
C LYS A 93 11.03 -0.49 -7.57
N ARG A 94 10.49 -1.49 -8.26
CA ARG A 94 10.51 -1.53 -9.73
C ARG A 94 9.73 -0.36 -10.35
N ARG A 95 8.56 -0.02 -9.79
CA ARG A 95 7.77 1.14 -10.23
C ARG A 95 8.50 2.46 -9.99
N LEU A 96 9.14 2.60 -8.82
CA LEU A 96 9.94 3.78 -8.49
C LEU A 96 11.08 3.98 -9.46
N ILE A 97 11.86 2.94 -9.76
CA ILE A 97 12.97 3.01 -10.73
C ILE A 97 12.45 3.39 -12.11
N ALA A 98 11.34 2.78 -12.56
CA ALA A 98 10.73 3.12 -13.83
C ALA A 98 10.24 4.58 -13.88
N SER A 99 9.56 5.05 -12.83
CA SER A 99 9.12 6.46 -12.74
C SER A 99 10.30 7.43 -12.74
N LEU A 100 11.38 7.10 -12.03
CA LEU A 100 12.59 7.92 -11.97
C LEU A 100 13.30 8.02 -13.33
N CYS A 101 13.33 6.91 -14.08
CA CYS A 101 13.90 6.85 -15.42
C CYS A 101 13.23 7.82 -16.40
N PHE A 102 11.91 8.04 -16.27
CA PHE A 102 11.18 9.00 -17.10
C PHE A 102 11.12 10.40 -16.47
N LEU A 103 11.22 10.53 -15.15
CA LEU A 103 11.24 11.81 -14.47
C LEU A 103 12.50 12.60 -14.75
N ILE A 104 13.68 11.95 -14.78
CA ILE A 104 14.96 12.63 -15.05
C ILE A 104 14.97 13.36 -16.40
N PRO A 105 14.64 12.71 -17.55
CA PRO A 105 14.56 13.42 -18.83
C PRO A 105 13.44 14.47 -18.85
N LEU A 106 12.33 14.26 -18.16
CA LEU A 106 11.28 15.27 -18.02
C LEU A 106 11.80 16.54 -17.32
N MET A 107 12.50 16.38 -16.20
CA MET A 107 13.13 17.49 -15.47
C MET A 107 14.22 18.18 -16.30
N TYR A 108 14.96 17.42 -17.10
CA TYR A 108 15.94 17.98 -18.01
C TYR A 108 15.29 18.91 -19.06
N LEU A 109 14.16 18.48 -19.64
CA LEU A 109 13.42 19.28 -20.62
C LEU A 109 12.73 20.49 -20.01
N SER A 110 12.16 20.36 -18.82
CA SER A 110 11.41 21.42 -18.16
C SER A 110 12.36 22.45 -17.53
N MET A 111 13.13 22.06 -16.51
CA MET A 111 14.00 22.99 -15.78
C MET A 111 15.36 23.19 -16.44
N GLY A 112 15.97 22.13 -16.99
CA GLY A 112 17.32 22.21 -17.52
C GLY A 112 17.45 23.17 -18.68
N HIS A 113 16.49 23.17 -19.61
CA HIS A 113 16.51 24.11 -20.74
C HIS A 113 15.99 25.47 -20.36
N MET A 114 14.89 25.59 -19.61
CA MET A 114 14.27 26.90 -19.30
C MET A 114 15.07 27.71 -18.31
N MET A 115 15.71 27.10 -17.28
CA MET A 115 16.48 27.84 -16.26
C MET A 115 17.97 27.90 -16.55
N TRP A 116 18.57 26.85 -17.10
CA TRP A 116 20.02 26.71 -17.28
C TRP A 116 20.46 26.69 -18.74
N ASN A 117 19.51 26.79 -19.67
CA ASN A 117 19.76 26.83 -21.11
C ASN A 117 20.63 25.64 -21.61
N TRP A 118 20.41 24.46 -21.06
CA TRP A 118 21.13 23.25 -21.44
C TRP A 118 20.89 22.89 -22.90
N PRO A 119 21.89 22.29 -23.58
CA PRO A 119 21.77 21.95 -24.99
C PRO A 119 20.66 20.94 -25.23
N LEU A 120 19.74 21.27 -26.13
CA LEU A 120 18.68 20.38 -26.60
C LEU A 120 19.07 19.67 -27.88
N PRO A 121 18.52 18.46 -28.15
CA PRO A 121 18.58 17.86 -29.47
C PRO A 121 18.04 18.81 -30.52
N GLY A 122 18.70 18.89 -31.70
CA GLY A 122 18.40 19.89 -32.71
C GLY A 122 16.95 19.94 -33.21
N PHE A 123 16.20 18.85 -33.10
CA PHE A 123 14.77 18.78 -33.50
C PHE A 123 13.82 19.44 -32.47
N LEU A 124 14.26 19.65 -31.23
CA LEU A 124 13.51 20.34 -30.17
C LEU A 124 13.91 21.80 -30.01
N ASN A 125 15.04 22.20 -30.61
CA ASN A 125 15.53 23.58 -30.53
C ASN A 125 14.57 24.51 -31.28
N ASN A 126 14.05 25.53 -30.60
CA ASN A 126 13.02 26.47 -31.10
C ASN A 126 11.63 25.87 -31.38
N ASN A 127 11.38 24.62 -31.01
CA ASN A 127 10.07 23.98 -31.16
C ASN A 127 9.37 23.86 -29.81
N HIS A 128 8.74 24.95 -29.35
CA HIS A 128 8.07 25.03 -28.05
C HIS A 128 6.91 24.02 -27.91
N VAL A 129 6.16 23.78 -29.00
CA VAL A 129 5.08 22.76 -29.03
C VAL A 129 5.66 21.36 -28.92
N GLY A 130 6.75 21.06 -29.61
CA GLY A 130 7.43 19.78 -29.51
C GLY A 130 7.93 19.48 -28.10
N MET A 131 8.44 20.50 -27.40
CA MET A 131 8.84 20.39 -25.99
C MET A 131 7.65 20.10 -25.07
N GLY A 132 6.54 20.80 -25.24
CA GLY A 132 5.32 20.55 -24.48
C GLY A 132 4.74 19.16 -24.72
N LEU A 133 4.75 18.68 -25.97
CA LEU A 133 4.33 17.30 -26.31
C LEU A 133 5.24 16.25 -25.69
N ALA A 134 6.56 16.46 -25.68
CA ALA A 134 7.50 15.54 -25.04
C ALA A 134 7.26 15.46 -23.53
N GLN A 135 7.03 16.60 -22.88
CA GLN A 135 6.69 16.67 -21.45
C GLN A 135 5.36 15.94 -21.16
N LEU A 136 4.34 16.17 -21.98
CA LEU A 136 3.06 15.48 -21.87
C LEU A 136 3.24 13.97 -21.99
N LEU A 137 4.00 13.48 -22.99
CA LEU A 137 4.24 12.06 -23.21
C LEU A 137 4.93 11.41 -22.00
N PHE A 138 6.00 12.00 -21.48
CA PHE A 138 6.69 11.49 -20.31
C PHE A 138 5.77 11.46 -19.07
N THR A 139 4.97 12.51 -18.88
CA THR A 139 4.02 12.58 -17.77
C THR A 139 2.96 11.49 -17.88
N VAL A 140 2.39 11.26 -19.07
CA VAL A 140 1.43 10.17 -19.29
C VAL A 140 2.03 8.82 -18.96
N ILE A 141 3.28 8.55 -19.38
CA ILE A 141 3.97 7.30 -19.06
C ILE A 141 4.09 7.12 -17.54
N ILE A 142 4.50 8.17 -16.81
CA ILE A 142 4.61 8.14 -15.34
C ILE A 142 3.24 7.92 -14.70
N MET A 143 2.16 8.54 -15.20
CA MET A 143 0.80 8.34 -14.72
C MET A 143 0.34 6.89 -14.94
N VAL A 144 0.63 6.28 -16.08
CA VAL A 144 0.31 4.87 -16.37
C VAL A 144 1.08 3.91 -15.47
N ILE A 145 2.38 4.15 -15.23
CA ILE A 145 3.17 3.36 -14.28
C ILE A 145 2.55 3.41 -12.88
N ASN A 146 2.03 4.56 -12.48
CA ASN A 146 1.45 4.83 -11.17
C ASN A 146 -0.09 4.82 -11.15
N GLN A 147 -0.75 4.20 -12.14
CA GLN A 147 -2.22 4.16 -12.27
C GLN A 147 -2.95 3.67 -11.02
N ARG A 148 -2.31 2.86 -10.17
CA ARG A 148 -2.89 2.33 -8.93
C ARG A 148 -3.35 3.44 -7.98
N PHE A 149 -2.64 4.58 -7.93
CA PHE A 149 -3.05 5.73 -7.11
C PHE A 149 -4.35 6.36 -7.62
N PHE A 150 -4.52 6.42 -8.94
CA PHE A 150 -5.75 6.96 -9.54
C PHE A 150 -6.93 6.03 -9.29
N ILE A 151 -6.76 4.71 -9.50
CA ILE A 151 -7.81 3.72 -9.25
C ILE A 151 -8.21 3.75 -7.78
N SER A 152 -7.25 3.63 -6.85
CA SER A 152 -7.51 3.67 -5.41
C SER A 152 -8.12 5.00 -4.97
N GLY A 153 -7.58 6.13 -5.46
CA GLY A 153 -8.01 7.46 -5.10
C GLY A 153 -9.45 7.77 -5.56
N PHE A 154 -9.78 7.49 -6.81
CA PHE A 154 -11.13 7.73 -7.35
C PHE A 154 -12.15 6.75 -6.77
N THR A 155 -11.81 5.48 -6.58
CA THR A 155 -12.68 4.51 -5.90
C THR A 155 -13.02 4.97 -4.49
N SER A 156 -12.02 5.40 -3.71
CA SER A 156 -12.23 5.94 -2.37
C SER A 156 -13.08 7.21 -2.36
N LEU A 157 -12.96 8.06 -3.38
CA LEU A 157 -13.76 9.27 -3.51
C LEU A 157 -15.23 8.94 -3.76
N ILE A 158 -15.52 7.98 -4.65
CA ILE A 158 -16.88 7.52 -4.95
C ILE A 158 -17.55 6.95 -3.69
N HIS A 159 -16.84 6.19 -2.88
CA HIS A 159 -17.34 5.65 -1.61
C HIS A 159 -17.35 6.68 -0.47
N ARG A 160 -17.19 7.99 -0.77
CA ARG A 160 -17.13 9.09 0.22
C ARG A 160 -16.12 8.84 1.34
N ALA A 161 -15.03 8.19 0.98
CA ALA A 161 -13.96 7.77 1.86
C ALA A 161 -12.59 8.35 1.41
N PRO A 162 -12.46 9.68 1.21
CA PRO A 162 -11.23 10.24 0.70
C PRO A 162 -10.05 9.82 1.58
N ASN A 163 -8.99 9.37 0.92
CA ASN A 163 -7.73 8.96 1.54
C ASN A 163 -6.55 9.74 0.93
N MET A 164 -5.34 9.44 1.37
CA MET A 164 -4.13 10.08 0.83
C MET A 164 -3.99 9.88 -0.70
N ASP A 165 -4.37 8.70 -1.21
CA ASP A 165 -4.31 8.41 -2.65
C ASP A 165 -5.30 9.29 -3.43
N THR A 166 -6.46 9.64 -2.84
CA THR A 166 -7.43 10.56 -3.42
C THR A 166 -6.83 11.96 -3.63
N LEU A 167 -6.15 12.48 -2.61
CA LEU A 167 -5.51 13.81 -2.69
C LEU A 167 -4.44 13.85 -3.78
N VAL A 168 -3.62 12.81 -3.84
CA VAL A 168 -2.57 12.66 -4.86
C VAL A 168 -3.16 12.56 -6.26
N ALA A 169 -4.20 11.72 -6.44
CA ALA A 169 -4.87 11.55 -7.72
C ALA A 169 -5.53 12.86 -8.21
N MET A 170 -6.21 13.58 -7.33
CA MET A 170 -6.82 14.88 -7.66
C MET A 170 -5.78 15.91 -8.04
N GLY A 171 -4.71 16.06 -7.25
CA GLY A 171 -3.65 17.03 -7.51
C GLY A 171 -2.91 16.76 -8.84
N ALA A 172 -2.53 15.50 -9.08
CA ALA A 172 -1.87 15.12 -10.32
C ALA A 172 -2.80 15.28 -11.54
N THR A 173 -4.08 14.92 -11.42
CA THR A 173 -5.07 15.09 -12.50
C THR A 173 -5.31 16.58 -12.80
N ALA A 174 -5.43 17.42 -11.78
CA ALA A 174 -5.62 18.86 -11.95
C ALA A 174 -4.41 19.51 -12.65
N ALA A 175 -3.19 19.21 -12.20
CA ALA A 175 -1.96 19.70 -12.82
C ALA A 175 -1.83 19.23 -14.28
N PHE A 176 -2.10 17.97 -14.56
CA PHE A 176 -2.07 17.41 -15.90
C PHE A 176 -3.13 18.05 -16.82
N SER A 177 -4.38 18.19 -16.36
CA SER A 177 -5.47 18.76 -17.14
C SER A 177 -5.21 20.22 -17.48
N TYR A 178 -4.74 21.01 -16.51
CA TYR A 178 -4.40 22.40 -16.72
C TYR A 178 -3.25 22.57 -17.73
N SER A 179 -2.19 21.76 -17.57
CA SER A 179 -1.04 21.81 -18.50
C SER A 179 -1.43 21.38 -19.92
N THR A 180 -2.35 20.41 -20.03
CA THR A 180 -2.89 20.02 -21.34
C THR A 180 -3.68 21.16 -21.97
N TYR A 181 -4.53 21.85 -21.20
CA TYR A 181 -5.22 23.05 -21.66
C TYR A 181 -4.21 24.16 -22.11
N ALA A 182 -3.20 24.44 -21.29
CA ALA A 182 -2.16 25.43 -21.62
C ALA A 182 -1.39 25.06 -22.90
N LEU A 183 -1.13 23.76 -23.12
CA LEU A 183 -0.50 23.27 -24.37
C LEU A 183 -1.37 23.55 -25.60
N PHE A 184 -2.68 23.28 -25.53
CA PHE A 184 -3.60 23.58 -26.62
C PHE A 184 -3.71 25.12 -26.85
N ALA A 185 -3.79 25.91 -25.81
CA ALA A 185 -3.80 27.37 -25.92
C ALA A 185 -2.48 27.90 -26.53
N MET A 186 -1.34 27.30 -26.17
CA MET A 186 -0.05 27.63 -26.75
C MET A 186 0.01 27.32 -28.25
N THR A 187 -0.55 26.20 -28.72
CA THR A 187 -0.61 25.90 -30.18
C THR A 187 -1.41 26.94 -30.94
N ALA A 188 -2.55 27.42 -30.37
CA ALA A 188 -3.36 28.48 -30.96
C ALA A 188 -2.60 29.81 -31.00
N ALA A 189 -1.86 30.16 -29.94
CA ALA A 189 -1.03 31.35 -29.90
C ALA A 189 0.12 31.30 -30.92
N GLN A 190 0.72 30.16 -31.14
CA GLN A 190 1.79 29.97 -32.12
C GLN A 190 1.27 30.11 -33.56
N THR A 191 0.10 29.60 -33.88
CA THR A 191 -0.53 29.79 -35.21
C THR A 191 -0.91 31.25 -35.44
N ALA A 192 -1.24 31.99 -34.38
CA ALA A 192 -1.50 33.45 -34.44
C ALA A 192 -0.22 34.32 -34.51
N GLY A 193 0.97 33.71 -34.45
CA GLY A 193 2.27 34.44 -34.48
C GLY A 193 2.60 35.26 -33.21
N ASN A 194 1.90 35.02 -32.10
CA ASN A 194 2.08 35.74 -30.86
C ASN A 194 3.12 35.08 -29.94
N ASN A 195 4.41 35.35 -30.20
CA ASN A 195 5.51 34.74 -29.44
C ASN A 195 5.49 35.07 -27.93
N LYS A 196 4.99 36.23 -27.55
CA LYS A 196 4.90 36.60 -26.12
C LYS A 196 3.91 35.68 -25.37
N LEU A 197 2.78 35.40 -25.98
CA LEU A 197 1.75 34.52 -25.41
C LEU A 197 2.21 33.06 -25.38
N VAL A 198 2.96 32.61 -26.39
CA VAL A 198 3.59 31.29 -26.42
C VAL A 198 4.53 31.11 -25.23
N MET A 199 5.40 32.07 -24.96
CA MET A 199 6.31 32.03 -23.81
C MET A 199 5.56 32.05 -22.47
N SER A 200 4.48 32.83 -22.35
CA SER A 200 3.65 32.85 -21.15
C SER A 200 3.08 31.45 -20.85
N TYR A 201 2.43 30.81 -21.83
CA TYR A 201 1.88 29.45 -21.64
C TYR A 201 2.95 28.38 -21.37
N MET A 202 4.16 28.54 -21.92
CA MET A 202 5.26 27.61 -21.68
C MET A 202 5.72 27.63 -20.22
N HIS A 203 5.65 28.79 -19.53
CA HIS A 203 5.92 28.92 -18.10
C HIS A 203 4.77 28.36 -17.21
N GLU A 204 3.59 28.13 -17.76
CA GLU A 204 2.42 27.64 -17.05
C GLU A 204 2.27 26.10 -17.11
N PHE A 205 3.26 25.40 -17.62
CA PHE A 205 3.23 23.94 -17.63
C PHE A 205 3.54 23.35 -16.25
N TYR A 206 2.65 22.50 -15.76
CA TYR A 206 2.78 21.74 -14.51
C TYR A 206 2.91 20.24 -14.74
N PHE A 207 3.34 19.83 -15.95
CA PHE A 207 3.56 18.40 -16.27
C PHE A 207 4.59 17.78 -15.35
N GLU A 208 5.69 18.49 -15.06
CA GLU A 208 6.72 18.05 -14.13
C GLU A 208 6.19 17.92 -12.70
N SER A 209 5.33 18.87 -12.26
CA SER A 209 4.74 18.85 -10.93
C SER A 209 3.85 17.61 -10.73
N ALA A 210 3.02 17.28 -11.73
CA ALA A 210 2.21 16.07 -11.71
C ALA A 210 3.08 14.81 -11.62
N ALA A 211 4.13 14.72 -12.43
CA ALA A 211 5.08 13.60 -12.43
C ALA A 211 5.87 13.51 -11.13
N MET A 212 6.31 14.64 -10.58
CA MET A 212 7.05 14.75 -9.33
C MET A 212 6.20 14.26 -8.15
N ILE A 213 4.94 14.72 -8.03
CA ILE A 213 4.02 14.30 -6.98
C ILE A 213 3.88 12.77 -6.99
N LEU A 214 3.63 12.16 -8.15
CA LEU A 214 3.49 10.71 -8.27
C LEU A 214 4.76 9.95 -7.93
N THR A 215 5.91 10.45 -8.33
CA THR A 215 7.20 9.80 -8.05
C THR A 215 7.58 9.91 -6.59
N LEU A 216 7.40 11.09 -5.97
CA LEU A 216 7.69 11.29 -4.54
C LEU A 216 6.78 10.46 -3.64
N ILE A 217 5.49 10.34 -3.97
CA ILE A 217 4.61 9.48 -3.19
C ILE A 217 4.96 8.00 -3.35
N THR A 218 5.39 7.59 -4.54
CA THR A 218 5.88 6.22 -4.79
C THR A 218 7.16 5.95 -4.00
N LEU A 219 8.06 6.92 -3.88
CA LEU A 219 9.23 6.85 -3.02
C LEU A 219 8.83 6.68 -1.55
N GLY A 220 7.91 7.52 -1.06
CA GLY A 220 7.39 7.42 0.31
C GLY A 220 6.78 6.05 0.61
N LYS A 221 5.94 5.52 -0.29
CA LYS A 221 5.36 4.18 -0.17
C LYS A 221 6.42 3.06 -0.21
N THR A 222 7.47 3.23 -1.00
CA THR A 222 8.58 2.26 -1.05
C THR A 222 9.35 2.23 0.26
N LEU A 223 9.63 3.39 0.86
CA LEU A 223 10.28 3.50 2.17
C LEU A 223 9.40 2.93 3.28
N GLU A 224 8.09 3.20 3.23
CA GLU A 224 7.12 2.64 4.17
C GLU A 224 7.10 1.11 4.11
N ALA A 225 6.99 0.54 2.89
CA ALA A 225 7.00 -0.91 2.69
C ALA A 225 8.31 -1.55 3.18
N TYR A 226 9.44 -0.93 2.87
CA TYR A 226 10.75 -1.40 3.34
C TYR A 226 10.86 -1.41 4.87
N SER A 227 10.39 -0.36 5.54
CA SER A 227 10.39 -0.28 7.01
C SER A 227 9.47 -1.32 7.63
N LYS A 228 8.26 -1.53 7.05
CA LYS A 228 7.33 -2.58 7.49
C LYS A 228 7.94 -3.97 7.33
N GLY A 229 8.59 -4.25 6.21
CA GLY A 229 9.28 -5.52 5.95
C GLY A 229 10.34 -5.82 7.01
N LYS A 230 11.19 -4.86 7.34
CA LYS A 230 12.20 -4.98 8.40
C LYS A 230 11.60 -5.31 9.77
N THR A 231 10.51 -4.63 10.13
CA THR A 231 9.81 -4.88 11.39
C THR A 231 9.19 -6.27 11.42
N THR A 232 8.60 -6.71 10.31
CA THR A 232 8.02 -8.05 10.18
C THR A 232 9.08 -9.14 10.27
N ASP A 233 10.26 -8.95 9.69
CA ASP A 233 11.38 -9.90 9.79
C ASP A 233 11.91 -10.02 11.22
N ALA A 234 11.97 -8.91 11.96
CA ALA A 234 12.33 -8.93 13.38
C ALA A 234 11.32 -9.72 14.22
N LEU A 235 10.00 -9.53 13.96
CA LEU A 235 8.95 -10.31 14.62
C LEU A 235 9.04 -11.79 14.28
N LYS A 236 9.32 -12.15 13.02
CA LYS A 236 9.58 -13.55 12.63
C LYS A 236 10.72 -14.17 13.40
N SER A 237 11.83 -13.45 13.54
CA SER A 237 12.96 -13.92 14.30
C SER A 237 12.61 -14.22 15.75
N LEU A 238 11.80 -13.35 16.38
CA LEU A 238 11.30 -13.57 17.75
C LEU A 238 10.34 -14.77 17.82
N MET A 239 9.43 -14.92 16.86
CA MET A 239 8.51 -16.07 16.79
C MET A 239 9.26 -17.39 16.60
N ASN A 240 10.36 -17.39 15.85
CA ASN A 240 11.19 -18.59 15.66
C ASN A 240 11.97 -18.97 16.92
N LEU A 241 12.18 -18.04 17.86
CA LEU A 241 12.78 -18.32 19.17
C LEU A 241 11.74 -18.90 20.16
N ALA A 242 10.46 -18.75 19.89
CA ALA A 242 9.42 -19.35 20.74
C ALA A 242 9.45 -20.88 20.62
N PRO A 243 9.36 -21.63 21.73
CA PRO A 243 9.34 -23.07 21.71
C PRO A 243 8.12 -23.58 20.96
N LYS A 244 8.34 -24.46 19.97
CA LYS A 244 7.26 -25.05 19.16
C LYS A 244 6.52 -26.20 19.87
N MET A 245 7.14 -26.73 20.93
CA MET A 245 6.63 -27.87 21.71
C MET A 245 6.56 -27.48 23.18
N ALA A 246 5.49 -27.86 23.85
CA ALA A 246 5.30 -27.67 25.27
C ALA A 246 5.05 -29.04 25.93
N THR A 247 5.65 -29.26 27.13
CA THR A 247 5.35 -30.46 27.94
C THR A 247 4.21 -30.10 28.89
N VAL A 248 3.10 -30.79 28.76
CA VAL A 248 1.92 -30.63 29.64
C VAL A 248 1.71 -31.91 30.44
N VAL A 249 1.32 -31.77 31.70
CA VAL A 249 0.95 -32.89 32.56
C VAL A 249 -0.56 -33.09 32.45
N ARG A 250 -0.98 -34.23 31.90
CA ARG A 250 -2.39 -34.69 31.87
C ARG A 250 -2.52 -35.99 32.63
N ASN A 251 -3.40 -36.03 33.62
CA ASN A 251 -3.63 -37.22 34.44
C ASN A 251 -2.34 -37.78 35.10
N GLY A 252 -1.41 -36.91 35.52
CA GLY A 252 -0.15 -37.33 36.13
C GLY A 252 0.93 -37.84 35.17
N GLN A 253 0.67 -37.83 33.85
CA GLN A 253 1.65 -38.19 32.82
C GLN A 253 2.07 -36.98 31.99
N GLU A 254 3.36 -36.88 31.73
CA GLU A 254 3.94 -35.83 30.87
C GLU A 254 3.65 -36.18 29.39
N GLN A 255 3.06 -35.24 28.67
CA GLN A 255 2.81 -35.32 27.24
C GLN A 255 3.40 -34.14 26.53
N ILE A 256 4.15 -34.37 25.47
CA ILE A 256 4.71 -33.31 24.61
C ILE A 256 3.64 -33.00 23.54
N ILE A 257 3.14 -31.75 23.58
CA ILE A 257 2.17 -31.27 22.60
C ILE A 257 2.69 -30.01 21.90
N SER A 258 2.10 -29.69 20.75
CA SER A 258 2.39 -28.40 20.09
C SER A 258 1.98 -27.25 21.01
N ALA A 259 2.83 -26.22 21.09
CA ALA A 259 2.57 -25.03 21.90
C ALA A 259 1.23 -24.34 21.52
N GLU A 260 0.76 -24.52 20.28
CA GLU A 260 -0.53 -24.00 19.79
C GLU A 260 -1.74 -24.73 20.40
N GLN A 261 -1.55 -25.95 20.91
CA GLN A 261 -2.62 -26.75 21.52
C GLN A 261 -2.76 -26.53 23.04
N VAL A 262 -1.93 -25.67 23.60
CA VAL A 262 -2.00 -25.31 25.03
C VAL A 262 -3.17 -24.36 25.26
N ILE A 263 -4.25 -24.85 25.91
CA ILE A 263 -5.43 -24.07 26.25
C ILE A 263 -5.18 -23.38 27.61
N LYS A 264 -5.69 -22.18 27.80
CA LYS A 264 -5.51 -21.35 29.01
C LYS A 264 -5.91 -22.03 30.34
N SER A 265 -6.66 -23.11 30.30
CA SER A 265 -7.11 -23.86 31.49
C SER A 265 -6.14 -24.96 31.94
N VAL A 266 -4.99 -25.12 31.29
CA VAL A 266 -3.99 -26.13 31.60
C VAL A 266 -2.86 -25.47 32.38
N SER A 267 -2.58 -25.95 33.61
CA SER A 267 -1.39 -25.54 34.37
C SER A 267 -0.16 -25.96 33.57
N ILE A 268 0.62 -24.99 33.10
CA ILE A 268 1.86 -25.22 32.35
C ILE A 268 2.94 -25.57 33.36
N CYS A 269 3.39 -26.83 33.38
CA CYS A 269 4.37 -27.27 34.31
C CYS A 269 5.82 -26.94 33.89
N GLU A 270 6.12 -26.89 32.59
CA GLU A 270 7.45 -26.50 32.09
C GLU A 270 7.42 -26.10 30.62
N ILE A 271 7.96 -24.93 30.32
CA ILE A 271 8.35 -24.55 28.96
C ILE A 271 9.76 -25.09 28.79
N CYS A 272 9.93 -26.14 27.99
CA CYS A 272 11.20 -26.80 27.79
C CYS A 272 12.19 -25.96 26.98
N GLY A 273 12.92 -25.09 27.68
CA GLY A 273 14.23 -24.63 27.25
C GLY A 273 15.20 -25.11 28.34
N LYS A 274 16.12 -25.99 28.00
CA LYS A 274 17.19 -26.58 28.83
C LYS A 274 17.61 -25.73 30.04
N THR A 275 16.90 -25.85 31.16
CA THR A 275 17.47 -25.61 32.49
C THR A 275 16.60 -26.28 33.53
N LYS A 276 17.18 -27.30 34.14
CA LYS A 276 16.67 -27.94 35.34
C LYS A 276 16.54 -26.93 36.49
N LYS A 277 15.33 -26.49 36.81
CA LYS A 277 14.92 -26.13 38.19
C LYS A 277 13.38 -26.00 38.21
N PRO A 278 12.69 -26.62 39.19
CA PRO A 278 11.23 -26.51 39.30
C PRO A 278 10.86 -25.07 39.68
N GLN A 279 10.11 -24.41 38.83
CA GLN A 279 9.52 -23.12 39.11
C GLN A 279 8.06 -23.30 39.48
N LYS A 280 7.66 -22.70 40.60
CA LYS A 280 6.38 -22.78 41.26
C LYS A 280 5.19 -22.64 40.30
N SER A 281 4.21 -23.54 40.48
CA SER A 281 2.87 -23.44 39.89
C SER A 281 2.27 -22.08 40.17
N PHE A 282 1.89 -21.34 39.11
CA PHE A 282 0.94 -20.23 39.24
C PHE A 282 -0.45 -20.81 39.00
N GLU A 283 -1.22 -20.95 40.07
CA GLU A 283 -2.68 -21.01 40.01
C GLU A 283 -3.21 -19.62 39.75
N ILE A 284 -3.99 -19.48 38.71
CA ILE A 284 -4.94 -18.38 38.52
C ILE A 284 -6.29 -19.00 38.23
#